data_4596a8ca5e31ebc294f28735c07d640b
#
_entry.id   4596a8ca5e31ebc294f28735c07d640b
#
_cell.length_a   1.000
_cell.length_b   1.000
_cell.length_c   1.000
_cell.angle_alpha   90.00
_cell.angle_beta   90.00
_cell.angle_gamma   90.00
#
_symmetry.space_group_name_H-M   'P 1'
#
loop_
_entity.id
_entity.type
_entity.pdbx_description
1 polymer ?
#
loop_
_entity_poly.entity_id
_entity_poly.type
_entity_poly.pdbx_seq_one_letter_code
_entity_poly.pdbx_strand_id
1 'polypeptide(L)'
;MTTRRDFIRQATLLGAGLSMSPFFINATPGSVGANDKIRVGLIGCKGMGFSDLQAFLRNPEVECIALCDIDDEVLNSRAAETQKITGKKVKNLYKDWRKLIDNKDIDVVIVGTPDHWHCLQMVAACEAGKDVYCEKPLGNSIEECNIMVRAAEKYNRVVQVGQWQRSDPHWQDAMAFVHSGQLGKIRTVRVFSYQGWCPSIPVKPDEPVPAGIDYDMWLGPAPKRPFNRNRFHFTFRWFWDYAGGLMTDWGVHLLDYALYGMNVTAPNSIMASGGKFGYPDDACETPDLLQTIYTFDDFTVMWDHAIGIDDGAYGRNHGLGFVGENGTLVVDRSGWEVIPEKVS
;
A
#
# COMPACT_ATOMS: atom_id res chain seq x y z
N MET A 1 -2.83 6.05 -31.06
CA MET A 1 -1.66 5.65 -30.28
C MET A 1 -1.93 6.03 -28.84
N THR A 2 -2.15 5.06 -27.97
CA THR A 2 -2.28 5.28 -26.52
C THR A 2 -0.96 5.81 -26.00
N THR A 3 -0.99 6.90 -25.27
CA THR A 3 0.24 7.46 -24.70
C THR A 3 0.70 6.59 -23.51
N ARG A 4 2.01 6.64 -23.16
CA ARG A 4 2.55 5.96 -21.97
C ARG A 4 1.76 6.30 -20.69
N ARG A 5 1.17 7.50 -20.62
CA ARG A 5 0.29 7.95 -19.53
C ARG A 5 -1.04 7.20 -19.46
N ASP A 6 -1.67 6.97 -20.62
CA ASP A 6 -2.94 6.24 -20.69
C ASP A 6 -2.74 4.78 -20.26
N PHE A 7 -1.56 4.21 -20.53
CA PHE A 7 -1.20 2.87 -20.12
C PHE A 7 -1.06 2.73 -18.58
N ILE A 8 -0.36 3.65 -17.91
CA ILE A 8 -0.20 3.59 -16.44
C ILE A 8 -1.55 3.72 -15.75
N ARG A 9 -2.44 4.59 -16.24
CA ARG A 9 -3.83 4.67 -15.76
C ARG A 9 -4.62 3.39 -15.99
N GLN A 10 -4.36 2.67 -17.08
CA GLN A 10 -5.03 1.39 -17.38
C GLN A 10 -4.40 0.19 -16.64
N ALA A 11 -3.09 0.19 -16.40
CA ALA A 11 -2.41 -0.88 -15.64
C ALA A 11 -2.88 -0.97 -14.19
N THR A 12 -3.23 0.17 -13.58
CA THR A 12 -3.85 0.21 -12.25
C THR A 12 -5.27 -0.38 -12.23
N LEU A 13 -6.00 -0.31 -13.33
CA LEU A 13 -7.32 -0.94 -13.47
C LEU A 13 -7.22 -2.46 -13.71
N LEU A 14 -6.07 -2.96 -14.19
CA LEU A 14 -5.87 -4.38 -14.53
C LEU A 14 -5.17 -5.18 -13.42
N GLY A 15 -4.56 -4.53 -12.45
CA GLY A 15 -3.83 -5.18 -11.35
C GLY A 15 -4.71 -5.86 -10.29
N ALA A 16 -6.01 -5.62 -10.28
CA ALA A 16 -6.90 -5.98 -9.19
C ALA A 16 -8.10 -6.85 -9.56
N GLY A 17 -8.08 -7.65 -10.58
CA GLY A 17 -9.25 -8.49 -10.78
C GLY A 17 -9.20 -9.36 -12.02
N LEU A 18 -8.85 -10.62 -11.84
CA LEU A 18 -9.22 -11.68 -12.76
C LEU A 18 -10.48 -12.40 -12.23
N SER A 19 -11.64 -11.77 -12.42
CA SER A 19 -12.89 -12.49 -12.63
C SER A 19 -13.52 -11.97 -13.91
N MET A 20 -13.70 -12.84 -14.85
CA MET A 20 -14.10 -12.72 -16.23
C MET A 20 -15.24 -11.72 -16.46
N SER A 21 -14.97 -10.64 -17.22
CA SER A 21 -15.98 -9.94 -18.02
C SER A 21 -15.46 -9.76 -19.44
N PRO A 22 -16.28 -10.00 -20.50
CA PRO A 22 -15.80 -10.12 -21.87
C PRO A 22 -15.75 -8.77 -22.58
N PHE A 23 -14.83 -7.91 -22.17
CA PHE A 23 -14.37 -6.81 -23.01
C PHE A 23 -12.91 -7.05 -23.41
N PHE A 24 -12.68 -8.15 -24.11
CA PHE A 24 -11.48 -8.24 -24.93
C PHE A 24 -11.68 -7.34 -26.14
N ILE A 25 -11.08 -6.16 -26.11
CA ILE A 25 -10.68 -5.52 -27.35
C ILE A 25 -9.77 -6.55 -28.04
N ASN A 26 -10.20 -7.04 -29.21
CA ASN A 26 -9.36 -7.85 -30.11
C ASN A 26 -8.16 -6.99 -30.55
N ALA A 27 -7.16 -6.85 -29.70
CA ALA A 27 -5.84 -6.51 -30.13
C ALA A 27 -5.25 -7.78 -30.73
N THR A 28 -5.17 -7.85 -32.04
CA THR A 28 -4.28 -8.80 -32.73
C THR A 28 -2.95 -8.81 -31.98
N PRO A 29 -2.34 -9.96 -31.68
CA PRO A 29 -1.01 -9.99 -31.07
C PRO A 29 0.00 -9.51 -32.10
N GLY A 30 0.15 -8.21 -32.23
CA GLY A 30 1.32 -7.60 -32.83
C GLY A 30 2.42 -7.70 -31.77
N SER A 31 3.55 -8.33 -32.11
CA SER A 31 4.74 -8.31 -31.27
C SER A 31 5.10 -6.86 -30.97
N VAL A 32 4.92 -6.43 -29.71
CA VAL A 32 5.37 -5.12 -29.23
C VAL A 32 6.86 -5.05 -29.50
N GLY A 33 7.30 -4.10 -30.30
CA GLY A 33 8.72 -3.92 -30.62
C GLY A 33 9.52 -3.70 -29.33
N ALA A 34 10.76 -4.14 -29.28
CA ALA A 34 11.60 -3.98 -28.08
C ALA A 34 11.73 -2.52 -27.62
N ASN A 35 11.53 -1.56 -28.53
CA ASN A 35 11.58 -0.13 -28.27
C ASN A 35 10.24 0.46 -27.73
N ASP A 36 9.17 -0.32 -27.77
CA ASP A 36 7.82 0.12 -27.34
C ASP A 36 7.47 -0.35 -25.93
N LYS A 37 8.37 -1.13 -25.29
CA LYS A 37 8.15 -1.64 -23.94
C LYS A 37 8.34 -0.58 -22.89
N ILE A 38 7.50 -0.67 -21.83
CA ILE A 38 7.66 0.10 -20.60
C ILE A 38 8.69 -0.61 -19.73
N ARG A 39 9.80 0.05 -19.48
CA ARG A 39 10.92 -0.50 -18.71
C ARG A 39 10.78 -0.10 -17.24
N VAL A 40 10.63 -1.10 -16.38
CA VAL A 40 10.44 -0.87 -14.95
C VAL A 40 11.68 -1.22 -14.14
N GLY A 41 11.89 -0.44 -13.06
CA GLY A 41 12.85 -0.72 -12.00
C GLY A 41 12.10 -0.84 -10.66
N LEU A 42 12.48 -1.83 -9.83
CA LEU A 42 11.91 -2.03 -8.49
C LEU A 42 12.94 -1.67 -7.43
N ILE A 43 12.55 -0.84 -6.46
CA ILE A 43 13.27 -0.53 -5.23
C ILE A 43 12.52 -1.16 -4.05
N GLY A 44 13.19 -2.04 -3.28
CA GLY A 44 12.56 -2.82 -2.23
C GLY A 44 11.91 -4.10 -2.77
N CYS A 45 12.70 -5.15 -2.91
CA CYS A 45 12.32 -6.36 -3.62
C CYS A 45 11.60 -7.40 -2.75
N LYS A 46 11.34 -7.12 -1.46
CA LYS A 46 10.69 -8.07 -0.55
C LYS A 46 9.18 -7.78 -0.45
N GLY A 47 8.38 -8.82 -0.13
CA GLY A 47 6.94 -8.68 0.16
C GLY A 47 6.16 -7.99 -0.97
N MET A 48 5.45 -6.88 -0.64
CA MET A 48 4.58 -6.17 -1.58
C MET A 48 5.32 -5.66 -2.80
N GLY A 49 6.51 -5.06 -2.66
CA GLY A 49 7.23 -4.54 -3.82
C GLY A 49 7.46 -5.60 -4.90
N PHE A 50 7.76 -6.85 -4.51
CA PHE A 50 7.86 -7.93 -5.50
C PHE A 50 6.51 -8.36 -6.05
N SER A 51 5.46 -8.35 -5.23
CA SER A 51 4.10 -8.64 -5.69
C SER A 51 3.61 -7.61 -6.71
N ASP A 52 3.95 -6.34 -6.50
CA ASP A 52 3.66 -5.26 -7.45
C ASP A 52 4.39 -5.48 -8.78
N LEU A 53 5.69 -5.80 -8.71
CA LEU A 53 6.44 -6.14 -9.92
C LEU A 53 5.81 -7.31 -10.68
N GLN A 54 5.39 -8.37 -9.97
CA GLN A 54 4.69 -9.50 -10.59
C GLN A 54 3.38 -9.08 -11.27
N ALA A 55 2.64 -8.15 -10.66
CA ALA A 55 1.43 -7.59 -11.27
C ALA A 55 1.75 -6.79 -12.55
N PHE A 56 2.78 -5.96 -12.52
CA PHE A 56 3.26 -5.23 -13.71
C PHE A 56 3.68 -6.18 -14.84
N LEU A 57 4.38 -7.26 -14.51
CA LEU A 57 4.89 -8.25 -15.48
C LEU A 57 3.78 -9.11 -16.14
N ARG A 58 2.54 -9.08 -15.64
CA ARG A 58 1.40 -9.70 -16.33
C ARG A 58 1.08 -8.99 -17.65
N ASN A 59 1.48 -7.72 -17.77
CA ASN A 59 1.32 -6.97 -19.00
C ASN A 59 2.50 -7.25 -19.94
N PRO A 60 2.25 -7.77 -21.16
CA PRO A 60 3.32 -8.11 -22.11
C PRO A 60 4.11 -6.89 -22.60
N GLU A 61 3.60 -5.67 -22.43
CA GLU A 61 4.29 -4.42 -22.77
C GLU A 61 5.29 -3.98 -21.69
N VAL A 62 5.36 -4.64 -20.54
CA VAL A 62 6.27 -4.32 -19.43
C VAL A 62 7.52 -5.22 -19.48
N GLU A 63 8.67 -4.64 -19.18
CA GLU A 63 9.94 -5.33 -19.00
C GLU A 63 10.64 -4.85 -17.73
N CYS A 64 10.96 -5.77 -16.82
CA CYS A 64 11.81 -5.46 -15.65
C CYS A 64 13.28 -5.44 -16.08
N ILE A 65 13.92 -4.28 -15.97
CA ILE A 65 15.33 -4.12 -16.35
C ILE A 65 16.26 -3.88 -15.15
N ALA A 66 15.73 -3.55 -13.99
CA ALA A 66 16.52 -3.28 -12.80
C ALA A 66 15.79 -3.70 -11.50
N LEU A 67 16.57 -4.23 -10.56
CA LEU A 67 16.15 -4.47 -9.18
C LEU A 67 17.12 -3.79 -8.22
N CYS A 68 16.60 -3.29 -7.10
CA CYS A 68 17.40 -2.68 -6.05
C CYS A 68 16.91 -3.15 -4.67
N ASP A 69 17.82 -3.72 -3.89
CA ASP A 69 17.58 -4.07 -2.49
C ASP A 69 18.88 -3.98 -1.69
N ILE A 70 18.77 -3.66 -0.41
CA ILE A 70 19.90 -3.55 0.51
C ILE A 70 20.37 -4.91 1.02
N ASP A 71 19.56 -5.95 0.82
CA ASP A 71 19.79 -7.33 1.23
C ASP A 71 20.19 -8.17 0.01
N ASP A 72 21.41 -8.69 0.00
CA ASP A 72 21.98 -9.47 -1.10
C ASP A 72 21.19 -10.76 -1.38
N GLU A 73 20.67 -11.42 -0.35
CA GLU A 73 19.89 -12.64 -0.48
C GLU A 73 18.54 -12.35 -1.17
N VAL A 74 17.86 -11.29 -0.72
CA VAL A 74 16.59 -10.84 -1.32
C VAL A 74 16.84 -10.44 -2.78
N LEU A 75 17.83 -9.61 -3.05
CA LEU A 75 18.14 -9.10 -4.39
C LEU A 75 18.40 -10.26 -5.38
N ASN A 76 19.26 -11.19 -5.00
CA ASN A 76 19.64 -12.30 -5.88
C ASN A 76 18.49 -13.31 -6.07
N SER A 77 17.74 -13.64 -5.01
CA SER A 77 16.60 -14.55 -5.12
C SER A 77 15.50 -13.98 -6.02
N ARG A 78 15.19 -12.67 -5.87
CA ARG A 78 14.17 -12.00 -6.71
C ARG A 78 14.62 -11.81 -8.16
N ALA A 79 15.91 -11.61 -8.40
CA ALA A 79 16.44 -11.61 -9.76
C ALA A 79 16.26 -12.97 -10.45
N ALA A 80 16.54 -14.07 -9.74
CA ALA A 80 16.33 -15.42 -10.25
C ALA A 80 14.83 -15.73 -10.49
N GLU A 81 13.94 -15.29 -9.59
CA GLU A 81 12.50 -15.47 -9.72
C GLU A 81 11.94 -14.66 -10.89
N THR A 82 12.36 -13.39 -11.05
CA THR A 82 11.99 -12.56 -12.21
C THR A 82 12.42 -13.23 -13.53
N GLN A 83 13.61 -13.82 -13.56
CA GLN A 83 14.07 -14.57 -14.73
C GLN A 83 13.19 -15.79 -15.04
N LYS A 84 12.73 -16.52 -14.01
CA LYS A 84 11.78 -17.65 -14.19
C LYS A 84 10.45 -17.19 -14.78
N ILE A 85 9.94 -16.04 -14.32
CA ILE A 85 8.64 -15.49 -14.75
C ILE A 85 8.74 -14.99 -16.20
N THR A 86 9.81 -14.27 -16.53
CA THR A 86 9.93 -13.54 -17.82
C THR A 86 10.71 -14.28 -18.89
N GLY A 87 11.45 -15.32 -18.51
CA GLY A 87 12.43 -15.99 -19.38
C GLY A 87 13.70 -15.15 -19.64
N LYS A 88 13.81 -13.95 -19.07
CA LYS A 88 14.91 -12.99 -19.30
C LYS A 88 15.64 -12.67 -18.01
N LYS A 89 16.97 -12.61 -18.08
CA LYS A 89 17.80 -12.15 -16.97
C LYS A 89 17.60 -10.65 -16.74
N VAL A 90 17.39 -10.23 -15.47
CA VAL A 90 17.40 -8.82 -15.11
C VAL A 90 18.81 -8.25 -15.35
N LYS A 91 18.89 -7.16 -16.11
CA LYS A 91 20.19 -6.61 -16.57
C LYS A 91 20.98 -5.98 -15.43
N ASN A 92 20.29 -5.25 -14.53
CA ASN A 92 20.92 -4.40 -13.53
C ASN A 92 20.45 -4.77 -12.14
N LEU A 93 21.38 -5.05 -11.23
CA LEU A 93 21.15 -5.29 -9.82
C LEU A 93 21.88 -4.22 -9.02
N TYR A 94 21.16 -3.47 -8.18
CA TYR A 94 21.70 -2.37 -7.40
C TYR A 94 21.49 -2.58 -5.91
N LYS A 95 22.44 -2.12 -5.08
CA LYS A 95 22.25 -1.96 -3.63
C LYS A 95 21.89 -0.52 -3.25
N ASP A 96 22.23 0.42 -4.09
CA ASP A 96 21.93 1.84 -3.93
C ASP A 96 20.82 2.26 -4.92
N TRP A 97 19.67 2.65 -4.37
CA TRP A 97 18.50 3.05 -5.13
C TRP A 97 18.76 4.28 -6.04
N ARG A 98 19.70 5.15 -5.67
CA ARG A 98 20.08 6.32 -6.48
C ARG A 98 20.62 5.90 -7.84
N LYS A 99 21.41 4.81 -7.87
CA LYS A 99 21.94 4.25 -9.12
C LYS A 99 20.84 3.67 -10.02
N LEU A 100 19.76 3.14 -9.42
CA LEU A 100 18.60 2.70 -10.18
C LEU A 100 17.89 3.91 -10.80
N ILE A 101 17.67 4.97 -10.04
CA ILE A 101 17.01 6.20 -10.50
C ILE A 101 17.85 6.89 -11.59
N ASP A 102 19.18 6.88 -11.49
CA ASP A 102 20.09 7.45 -12.49
C ASP A 102 20.09 6.70 -13.82
N ASN A 103 19.60 5.47 -13.85
CA ASN A 103 19.52 4.66 -15.07
C ASN A 103 18.48 5.25 -16.03
N LYS A 104 18.96 5.80 -17.16
CA LYS A 104 18.12 6.47 -18.18
C LYS A 104 17.22 5.52 -18.96
N ASP A 105 17.49 4.21 -18.89
CA ASP A 105 16.67 3.21 -19.56
C ASP A 105 15.39 2.87 -18.79
N ILE A 106 15.22 3.32 -17.56
CA ILE A 106 14.01 3.08 -16.75
C ILE A 106 12.97 4.16 -17.04
N ASP A 107 11.75 3.74 -17.36
CA ASP A 107 10.59 4.61 -17.58
C ASP A 107 9.77 4.78 -16.28
N VAL A 108 9.60 3.70 -15.51
CA VAL A 108 8.77 3.64 -14.29
C VAL A 108 9.56 3.03 -13.14
N VAL A 109 9.45 3.63 -11.96
CA VAL A 109 10.00 3.09 -10.71
C VAL A 109 8.87 2.58 -9.82
N ILE A 110 9.00 1.33 -9.35
CA ILE A 110 8.15 0.77 -8.30
C ILE A 110 8.90 0.97 -6.98
N VAL A 111 8.27 1.66 -6.02
CA VAL A 111 8.81 1.91 -4.67
C VAL A 111 8.05 1.02 -3.70
N GLY A 112 8.69 -0.06 -3.24
CA GLY A 112 8.15 -1.04 -2.29
C GLY A 112 9.02 -1.19 -1.03
N THR A 113 9.70 -0.12 -0.65
CA THR A 113 10.53 -0.03 0.56
C THR A 113 9.69 0.15 1.83
N PRO A 114 10.29 0.17 3.05
CA PRO A 114 9.61 0.65 4.24
C PRO A 114 9.17 2.11 4.12
N ASP A 115 8.12 2.49 4.88
CA ASP A 115 7.37 3.74 4.77
C ASP A 115 8.26 4.99 4.84
N HIS A 116 9.28 5.00 5.72
CA HIS A 116 10.20 6.11 5.92
C HIS A 116 11.09 6.43 4.70
N TRP A 117 11.12 5.55 3.70
CA TRP A 117 11.86 5.75 2.47
C TRP A 117 11.03 6.28 1.30
N HIS A 118 9.70 6.14 1.36
CA HIS A 118 8.82 6.40 0.23
C HIS A 118 8.97 7.81 -0.34
N CYS A 119 8.98 8.83 0.52
CA CYS A 119 9.05 10.22 0.11
C CYS A 119 10.33 10.52 -0.69
N LEU A 120 11.50 10.18 -0.15
CA LEU A 120 12.79 10.47 -0.80
C LEU A 120 12.91 9.79 -2.16
N GLN A 121 12.52 8.50 -2.24
CA GLN A 121 12.66 7.72 -3.47
C GLN A 121 11.67 8.16 -4.54
N MET A 122 10.42 8.42 -4.16
CA MET A 122 9.38 8.89 -5.08
C MET A 122 9.71 10.28 -5.63
N VAL A 123 10.12 11.22 -4.78
CA VAL A 123 10.49 12.58 -5.20
C VAL A 123 11.70 12.54 -6.15
N ALA A 124 12.75 11.78 -5.81
CA ALA A 124 13.93 11.64 -6.65
C ALA A 124 13.60 10.99 -8.01
N ALA A 125 12.69 10.02 -8.05
CA ALA A 125 12.24 9.41 -9.30
C ALA A 125 11.47 10.40 -10.17
N CYS A 126 10.58 11.21 -9.59
CA CYS A 126 9.89 12.28 -10.30
C CYS A 126 10.86 13.33 -10.86
N GLU A 127 11.86 13.75 -10.07
CA GLU A 127 12.91 14.69 -10.48
C GLU A 127 13.75 14.14 -11.63
N ALA A 128 14.04 12.85 -11.64
CA ALA A 128 14.73 12.16 -12.72
C ALA A 128 13.85 11.91 -13.97
N GLY A 129 12.60 12.40 -13.97
CA GLY A 129 11.67 12.29 -15.11
C GLY A 129 11.00 10.93 -15.24
N LYS A 130 10.95 10.12 -14.17
CA LYS A 130 10.34 8.80 -14.18
C LYS A 130 8.93 8.85 -13.61
N ASP A 131 8.04 8.03 -14.12
CA ASP A 131 6.74 7.78 -13.51
C ASP A 131 6.91 6.80 -12.34
N VAL A 132 5.98 6.81 -11.36
CA VAL A 132 6.15 6.08 -10.11
C VAL A 132 4.90 5.31 -9.72
N TYR A 133 5.08 4.07 -9.32
CA TYR A 133 4.14 3.36 -8.45
C TYR A 133 4.76 3.31 -7.04
N CYS A 134 4.11 3.92 -6.07
CA CYS A 134 4.59 3.98 -4.69
C CYS A 134 3.65 3.20 -3.78
N GLU A 135 4.19 2.25 -3.01
CA GLU A 135 3.39 1.51 -2.04
C GLU A 135 2.82 2.43 -0.95
N LYS A 136 1.73 1.95 -0.35
CA LYS A 136 1.09 2.57 0.80
C LYS A 136 1.83 2.21 2.12
N PRO A 137 1.76 3.05 3.17
CA PRO A 137 1.25 4.43 3.18
C PRO A 137 2.13 5.34 2.33
N LEU A 138 1.56 6.39 1.74
CA LEU A 138 2.28 7.24 0.79
C LEU A 138 3.57 7.83 1.39
N GLY A 139 3.51 8.31 2.62
CA GLY A 139 4.66 8.84 3.37
C GLY A 139 4.54 8.55 4.86
N ASN A 140 5.63 8.77 5.59
CA ASN A 140 5.71 8.57 7.05
C ASN A 140 5.18 9.77 7.86
N SER A 141 4.86 10.88 7.18
CA SER A 141 4.22 12.06 7.76
C SER A 141 3.31 12.75 6.75
N ILE A 142 2.41 13.61 7.26
CA ILE A 142 1.52 14.44 6.42
C ILE A 142 2.34 15.36 5.52
N GLU A 143 3.43 15.95 6.05
CA GLU A 143 4.29 16.84 5.26
C GLU A 143 4.99 16.11 4.12
N GLU A 144 5.46 14.89 4.34
CA GLU A 144 6.00 14.04 3.26
C GLU A 144 4.96 13.80 2.17
N CYS A 145 3.73 13.44 2.53
CA CYS A 145 2.64 13.26 1.55
C CYS A 145 2.42 14.54 0.72
N ASN A 146 2.41 15.71 1.36
CA ASN A 146 2.27 16.99 0.67
C ASN A 146 3.46 17.28 -0.28
N ILE A 147 4.68 16.97 0.14
CA ILE A 147 5.88 17.10 -0.69
C ILE A 147 5.79 16.19 -1.91
N MET A 148 5.34 14.95 -1.74
CA MET A 148 5.21 13.97 -2.82
C MET A 148 4.17 14.40 -3.85
N VAL A 149 3.02 14.94 -3.43
CA VAL A 149 2.00 15.48 -4.34
C VAL A 149 2.60 16.65 -5.15
N ARG A 150 3.24 17.62 -4.46
CA ARG A 150 3.88 18.76 -5.14
C ARG A 150 4.98 18.32 -6.11
N ALA A 151 5.73 17.26 -5.80
CA ALA A 151 6.76 16.74 -6.70
C ALA A 151 6.15 16.12 -7.97
N ALA A 152 5.09 15.32 -7.84
CA ALA A 152 4.38 14.74 -8.97
C ALA A 152 3.88 15.83 -9.94
N GLU A 153 3.28 16.89 -9.38
CA GLU A 153 2.80 18.06 -10.14
C GLU A 153 3.95 18.83 -10.79
N LYS A 154 4.96 19.21 -10.00
CA LYS A 154 6.11 20.02 -10.44
C LYS A 154 6.86 19.38 -11.60
N TYR A 155 7.12 18.08 -11.51
CA TYR A 155 7.85 17.35 -12.53
C TYR A 155 6.94 16.73 -13.61
N ASN A 156 5.62 16.96 -13.50
CA ASN A 156 4.61 16.45 -14.42
C ASN A 156 4.74 14.94 -14.64
N ARG A 157 4.81 14.17 -13.53
CA ARG A 157 4.92 12.72 -13.56
C ARG A 157 3.61 12.05 -13.20
N VAL A 158 3.38 10.86 -13.78
CA VAL A 158 2.28 10.01 -13.36
C VAL A 158 2.73 9.24 -12.11
N VAL A 159 2.00 9.45 -11.02
CA VAL A 159 2.23 8.72 -9.76
C VAL A 159 0.97 7.98 -9.38
N GLN A 160 1.12 6.70 -9.09
CA GLN A 160 0.07 5.85 -8.55
C GLN A 160 0.47 5.36 -7.17
N VAL A 161 -0.42 5.55 -6.19
CA VAL A 161 -0.27 5.00 -4.84
C VAL A 161 -0.87 3.60 -4.77
N GLY A 162 -0.26 2.71 -4.00
CA GLY A 162 -0.64 1.30 -3.83
C GLY A 162 -1.97 1.06 -3.08
N GLN A 163 -2.98 1.89 -3.32
CA GLN A 163 -4.35 1.72 -2.80
C GLN A 163 -5.16 0.74 -3.67
N TRP A 164 -4.67 -0.49 -3.75
CA TRP A 164 -5.17 -1.50 -4.69
C TRP A 164 -6.65 -1.85 -4.52
N GLN A 165 -7.21 -1.72 -3.30
CA GLN A 165 -8.63 -1.97 -3.06
C GLN A 165 -9.54 -1.07 -3.92
N ARG A 166 -9.12 0.15 -4.27
CA ARG A 166 -9.86 1.04 -5.17
C ARG A 166 -10.04 0.48 -6.58
N SER A 167 -9.23 -0.48 -6.98
CA SER A 167 -9.27 -1.10 -8.31
C SER A 167 -9.95 -2.47 -8.30
N ASP A 168 -10.27 -3.01 -7.14
CA ASP A 168 -10.88 -4.33 -7.00
C ASP A 168 -12.39 -4.25 -7.28
N PRO A 169 -12.95 -5.11 -8.19
CA PRO A 169 -14.33 -5.04 -8.63
C PRO A 169 -15.37 -5.07 -7.50
N HIS A 170 -15.25 -5.98 -6.53
CA HIS A 170 -16.26 -6.07 -5.46
C HIS A 170 -16.28 -4.84 -4.54
N TRP A 171 -15.11 -4.19 -4.37
CA TRP A 171 -15.03 -2.92 -3.66
C TRP A 171 -15.69 -1.80 -4.46
N GLN A 172 -15.51 -1.77 -5.78
CA GLN A 172 -16.17 -0.79 -6.66
C GLN A 172 -17.69 -0.99 -6.66
N ASP A 173 -18.17 -2.24 -6.70
CA ASP A 173 -19.58 -2.58 -6.61
C ASP A 173 -20.19 -2.14 -5.27
N ALA A 174 -19.49 -2.38 -4.16
CA ALA A 174 -19.92 -1.90 -2.84
C ALA A 174 -20.04 -0.38 -2.80
N MET A 175 -19.08 0.35 -3.38
CA MET A 175 -19.15 1.83 -3.44
C MET A 175 -20.25 2.33 -4.35
N ALA A 176 -20.49 1.66 -5.47
CA ALA A 176 -21.65 1.97 -6.33
C ALA A 176 -22.98 1.83 -5.57
N PHE A 177 -23.09 0.79 -4.72
CA PHE A 177 -24.27 0.63 -3.87
C PHE A 177 -24.37 1.73 -2.80
N VAL A 178 -23.27 2.09 -2.11
CA VAL A 178 -23.24 3.22 -1.15
C VAL A 178 -23.72 4.50 -1.83
N HIS A 179 -23.20 4.82 -3.01
CA HIS A 179 -23.52 6.03 -3.76
C HIS A 179 -24.93 6.00 -4.38
N SER A 180 -25.58 4.83 -4.49
CA SER A 180 -26.95 4.72 -5.00
C SER A 180 -28.02 5.35 -4.09
N GLY A 181 -27.67 5.63 -2.82
CA GLY A 181 -28.60 6.16 -1.82
C GLY A 181 -29.56 5.12 -1.22
N GLN A 182 -29.47 3.84 -1.60
CA GLN A 182 -30.38 2.79 -1.11
C GLN A 182 -30.27 2.57 0.39
N LEU A 183 -29.13 2.89 1.02
CA LEU A 183 -28.94 2.83 2.49
C LEU A 183 -29.72 3.94 3.24
N GLY A 184 -30.30 4.92 2.53
CA GLY A 184 -30.80 6.13 3.16
C GLY A 184 -29.69 7.02 3.68
N LYS A 185 -29.96 7.87 4.68
CA LYS A 185 -28.92 8.72 5.28
C LYS A 185 -27.94 7.87 6.09
N ILE A 186 -26.69 7.82 5.67
CA ILE A 186 -25.61 7.17 6.42
C ILE A 186 -25.23 8.09 7.59
N ARG A 187 -25.24 7.58 8.80
CA ARG A 187 -24.98 8.33 10.04
C ARG A 187 -23.62 8.05 10.64
N THR A 188 -23.07 6.88 10.38
CA THR A 188 -21.73 6.51 10.81
C THR A 188 -21.12 5.46 9.89
N VAL A 189 -19.80 5.52 9.73
CA VAL A 189 -19.02 4.47 9.08
C VAL A 189 -18.12 3.83 10.14
N ARG A 190 -18.28 2.54 10.35
CA ARG A 190 -17.44 1.75 11.26
C ARG A 190 -16.31 1.12 10.44
N VAL A 191 -15.09 1.48 10.76
CA VAL A 191 -13.88 0.97 10.10
C VAL A 191 -13.09 0.22 11.17
N PHE A 192 -12.74 -1.03 10.89
CA PHE A 192 -12.11 -1.85 11.91
C PHE A 192 -11.07 -2.81 11.33
N SER A 193 -10.05 -3.14 12.15
CA SER A 193 -9.01 -4.09 11.80
C SER A 193 -8.50 -4.82 13.04
N TYR A 194 -8.93 -6.05 13.20
CA TYR A 194 -8.56 -6.95 14.28
C TYR A 194 -7.60 -8.00 13.71
N GLN A 195 -6.38 -8.02 14.21
CA GLN A 195 -5.28 -8.77 13.58
C GLN A 195 -4.68 -9.80 14.54
N GLY A 196 -5.38 -10.92 14.71
CA GLY A 196 -4.96 -12.02 15.58
C GLY A 196 -3.67 -12.71 15.14
N TRP A 197 -3.31 -12.57 13.86
CA TRP A 197 -2.05 -13.08 13.34
C TRP A 197 -0.80 -12.28 13.79
N CYS A 198 -0.98 -11.07 14.35
CA CYS A 198 0.10 -10.27 14.91
C CYS A 198 0.34 -10.68 16.36
N PRO A 199 1.38 -11.48 16.66
CA PRO A 199 1.71 -11.83 18.03
C PRO A 199 2.47 -10.69 18.73
N SER A 200 2.58 -10.80 20.06
CA SER A 200 3.58 -10.03 20.81
C SER A 200 4.98 -10.22 20.24
N ILE A 201 5.73 -9.14 20.14
CA ILE A 201 7.13 -9.16 19.69
C ILE A 201 8.05 -9.14 20.93
N PRO A 202 8.71 -10.24 21.26
CA PRO A 202 9.56 -10.30 22.46
C PRO A 202 10.72 -9.31 22.37
N VAL A 203 11.05 -8.67 23.47
CA VAL A 203 12.24 -7.80 23.55
C VAL A 203 13.49 -8.63 23.32
N LYS A 204 14.32 -8.18 22.38
CA LYS A 204 15.61 -8.80 22.03
C LYS A 204 16.75 -7.78 22.14
N PRO A 205 17.96 -8.21 22.52
CA PRO A 205 19.12 -7.33 22.47
C PRO A 205 19.46 -6.94 21.04
N ASP A 206 20.18 -5.84 20.90
CA ASP A 206 20.81 -5.47 19.65
C ASP A 206 21.88 -6.49 19.27
N GLU A 207 22.08 -6.70 17.97
CA GLU A 207 22.99 -7.72 17.43
C GLU A 207 23.82 -7.12 16.27
N PRO A 208 24.93 -7.75 15.89
CA PRO A 208 25.69 -7.34 14.72
C PRO A 208 24.84 -7.39 13.46
N VAL A 209 25.08 -6.45 12.53
CA VAL A 209 24.42 -6.45 11.22
C VAL A 209 24.76 -7.76 10.50
N PRO A 210 23.77 -8.53 10.02
CA PRO A 210 24.02 -9.74 9.24
C PRO A 210 24.81 -9.45 7.96
N ALA A 211 25.64 -10.42 7.56
CA ALA A 211 26.41 -10.29 6.32
C ALA A 211 25.47 -10.12 5.10
N GLY A 212 25.87 -9.29 4.14
CA GLY A 212 25.09 -9.03 2.92
C GLY A 212 24.04 -7.93 3.06
N ILE A 213 23.83 -7.37 4.26
CA ILE A 213 22.86 -6.30 4.52
C ILE A 213 23.57 -4.95 4.62
N ASP A 214 23.12 -3.96 3.84
CA ASP A 214 23.50 -2.54 4.00
C ASP A 214 22.53 -1.86 4.97
N TYR A 215 22.82 -1.96 6.27
CA TYR A 215 21.93 -1.44 7.30
C TYR A 215 21.94 0.09 7.38
N ASP A 216 23.05 0.75 7.05
CA ASP A 216 23.07 2.21 6.98
C ASP A 216 22.14 2.73 5.89
N MET A 217 22.12 2.07 4.73
CA MET A 217 21.17 2.36 3.66
C MET A 217 19.73 2.00 4.07
N TRP A 218 19.53 0.92 4.85
CA TRP A 218 18.19 0.58 5.35
C TRP A 218 17.65 1.65 6.29
N LEU A 219 18.46 2.16 7.23
CA LEU A 219 18.08 3.25 8.14
C LEU A 219 17.78 4.54 7.38
N GLY A 220 18.60 4.92 6.43
CA GLY A 220 18.40 6.09 5.58
C GLY A 220 18.09 7.36 6.36
N PRO A 221 16.88 7.96 6.17
CA PRO A 221 16.48 9.19 6.87
C PRO A 221 16.12 8.97 8.34
N ALA A 222 15.86 7.74 8.77
CA ALA A 222 15.51 7.42 10.15
C ALA A 222 16.69 7.63 11.11
N PRO A 223 16.44 7.85 12.41
CA PRO A 223 17.49 7.95 13.40
C PRO A 223 18.43 6.74 13.40
N LYS A 224 19.72 6.99 13.62
CA LYS A 224 20.70 5.90 13.72
C LYS A 224 20.46 5.09 15.00
N ARG A 225 20.21 3.80 14.81
CA ARG A 225 20.02 2.82 15.90
C ARG A 225 20.88 1.58 15.60
N PRO A 226 21.41 0.87 16.61
CA PRO A 226 22.03 -0.43 16.41
C PRO A 226 21.07 -1.41 15.72
N PHE A 227 21.61 -2.38 15.01
CA PHE A 227 20.77 -3.39 14.36
C PHE A 227 20.02 -4.23 15.39
N ASN A 228 18.72 -4.36 15.18
CA ASN A 228 17.86 -5.23 15.98
C ASN A 228 16.86 -5.92 15.06
N ARG A 229 16.82 -7.23 15.10
CA ARG A 229 15.97 -8.04 14.22
C ARG A 229 14.49 -7.73 14.36
N ASN A 230 14.06 -7.26 15.53
CA ASN A 230 12.66 -6.86 15.75
C ASN A 230 12.24 -5.63 14.93
N ARG A 231 13.18 -4.78 14.54
CA ARG A 231 12.93 -3.56 13.75
C ARG A 231 13.14 -3.75 12.26
N PHE A 232 13.63 -4.92 11.83
CA PHE A 232 14.11 -5.15 10.49
C PHE A 232 13.11 -5.94 9.64
N HIS A 233 13.08 -5.69 8.33
CA HIS A 233 12.17 -6.27 7.36
C HIS A 233 10.70 -6.03 7.74
N PHE A 234 9.89 -7.09 7.93
CA PHE A 234 8.44 -7.01 8.10
C PHE A 234 8.00 -6.22 9.33
N THR A 235 8.72 -6.36 10.44
CA THR A 235 8.33 -5.83 11.75
C THR A 235 8.64 -4.35 11.96
N PHE A 236 9.29 -3.67 11.01
CA PHE A 236 9.50 -2.22 11.06
C PHE A 236 8.21 -1.43 11.32
N ARG A 237 7.08 -1.96 10.92
CA ARG A 237 5.74 -1.40 11.04
C ARG A 237 5.36 -0.96 12.45
N TRP A 238 5.94 -1.61 13.45
CA TRP A 238 5.61 -1.42 14.86
C TRP A 238 6.55 -0.45 15.59
N PHE A 239 7.38 0.29 14.85
CA PHE A 239 8.39 1.21 15.40
C PHE A 239 8.25 2.59 14.76
N TRP A 240 8.09 3.61 15.62
CA TRP A 240 7.79 4.99 15.20
C TRP A 240 8.82 5.62 14.24
N ASP A 241 10.09 5.23 14.35
CA ASP A 241 11.13 5.72 13.44
C ASP A 241 10.90 5.34 11.97
N TYR A 242 10.08 4.32 11.70
CA TYR A 242 9.94 3.72 10.38
C TYR A 242 8.51 3.71 9.84
N ALA A 243 7.50 3.66 10.73
CA ALA A 243 6.10 3.54 10.37
C ALA A 243 5.17 3.95 11.52
N GLY A 244 3.85 3.85 11.33
CA GLY A 244 2.83 4.25 12.31
C GLY A 244 1.94 3.11 12.80
N GLY A 245 2.43 1.87 12.85
CA GLY A 245 1.69 0.71 13.34
C GLY A 245 0.50 0.31 12.46
N LEU A 246 -0.49 -0.33 13.07
CA LEU A 246 -1.65 -0.84 12.34
C LEU A 246 -2.51 0.28 11.74
N MET A 247 -2.46 1.49 12.32
CA MET A 247 -3.15 2.66 11.81
C MET A 247 -2.67 3.02 10.39
N THR A 248 -1.37 3.00 10.13
CA THR A 248 -0.81 3.32 8.82
C THR A 248 -0.70 2.08 7.91
N ASP A 249 -0.60 0.88 8.47
CA ASP A 249 -0.53 -0.35 7.66
C ASP A 249 -1.91 -0.78 7.14
N TRP A 250 -2.95 -0.84 7.99
CA TRP A 250 -4.31 -1.23 7.64
C TRP A 250 -5.29 -0.06 7.56
N GLY A 251 -5.15 0.91 8.48
CA GLY A 251 -6.06 2.05 8.53
C GLY A 251 -6.06 2.84 7.22
N VAL A 252 -4.91 3.01 6.58
CA VAL A 252 -4.78 3.69 5.29
C VAL A 252 -5.61 3.03 4.18
N HIS A 253 -5.75 1.71 4.19
CA HIS A 253 -6.59 1.01 3.21
C HIS A 253 -8.09 1.22 3.46
N LEU A 254 -8.49 1.14 4.71
CA LEU A 254 -9.90 1.08 5.08
C LEU A 254 -10.50 2.48 5.29
N LEU A 255 -9.77 3.40 5.92
CA LEU A 255 -10.20 4.80 6.04
C LEU A 255 -10.29 5.49 4.68
N ASP A 256 -9.39 5.17 3.75
CA ASP A 256 -9.46 5.62 2.36
C ASP A 256 -10.82 5.29 1.72
N TYR A 257 -11.32 4.07 1.97
CA TYR A 257 -12.62 3.63 1.48
C TYR A 257 -13.80 4.31 2.19
N ALA A 258 -13.68 4.57 3.49
CA ALA A 258 -14.69 5.34 4.22
C ALA A 258 -14.82 6.76 3.66
N LEU A 259 -13.70 7.44 3.43
CA LEU A 259 -13.66 8.78 2.85
C LEU A 259 -14.21 8.78 1.41
N TYR A 260 -13.81 7.78 0.61
CA TYR A 260 -14.29 7.62 -0.76
C TYR A 260 -15.80 7.34 -0.84
N GLY A 261 -16.30 6.42 0.00
CA GLY A 261 -17.73 6.08 0.05
C GLY A 261 -18.61 7.24 0.51
N MET A 262 -18.09 8.09 1.41
CA MET A 262 -18.80 9.27 1.90
C MET A 262 -18.51 10.54 1.07
N ASN A 263 -17.64 10.44 0.06
CA ASN A 263 -17.24 11.55 -0.81
C ASN A 263 -16.73 12.78 -0.04
N VAL A 264 -15.84 12.54 0.94
CA VAL A 264 -15.26 13.58 1.80
C VAL A 264 -13.74 13.47 1.80
N THR A 265 -13.06 14.54 2.22
CA THR A 265 -11.59 14.62 2.23
C THR A 265 -10.99 14.73 3.63
N ALA A 266 -11.60 15.49 4.52
CA ALA A 266 -11.05 15.74 5.85
C ALA A 266 -12.18 15.90 6.89
N PRO A 267 -11.97 15.43 8.13
CA PRO A 267 -12.92 15.62 9.24
C PRO A 267 -12.80 17.02 9.84
N ASN A 268 -13.86 17.46 10.54
CA ASN A 268 -13.89 18.70 11.30
C ASN A 268 -13.16 18.57 12.65
N SER A 269 -13.20 17.38 13.25
CA SER A 269 -12.50 17.08 14.49
C SER A 269 -12.15 15.60 14.60
N ILE A 270 -11.15 15.31 15.43
CA ILE A 270 -10.65 13.95 15.66
C ILE A 270 -10.49 13.76 17.18
N MET A 271 -10.98 12.63 17.69
CA MET A 271 -10.70 12.14 19.03
C MET A 271 -10.09 10.75 18.93
N ALA A 272 -9.08 10.47 19.77
CA ALA A 272 -8.42 9.17 19.79
C ALA A 272 -8.14 8.72 21.23
N SER A 273 -8.24 7.41 21.45
CA SER A 273 -7.84 6.73 22.69
C SER A 273 -7.24 5.39 22.35
N GLY A 274 -6.18 5.01 23.03
CA GLY A 274 -5.50 3.74 22.77
C GLY A 274 -4.20 3.62 23.55
N GLY A 275 -3.54 2.51 23.39
CA GLY A 275 -2.28 2.22 24.07
C GLY A 275 -1.80 0.80 23.85
N LYS A 276 -0.82 0.40 24.64
CA LYS A 276 -0.32 -0.97 24.71
C LYS A 276 -1.01 -1.71 25.86
N PHE A 277 -2.18 -2.28 25.60
CA PHE A 277 -3.01 -2.94 26.60
C PHE A 277 -2.95 -4.47 26.55
N GLY A 278 -2.81 -5.03 25.35
CA GLY A 278 -2.66 -6.46 25.15
C GLY A 278 -1.23 -6.94 25.39
N TYR A 279 -0.23 -6.14 24.96
CA TYR A 279 1.19 -6.47 25.02
C TYR A 279 2.02 -5.34 25.62
N PRO A 280 1.81 -4.97 26.91
CA PRO A 280 2.43 -3.78 27.52
C PRO A 280 3.97 -3.84 27.53
N ASP A 281 4.53 -5.02 27.67
CA ASP A 281 5.99 -5.24 27.87
C ASP A 281 6.70 -5.74 26.62
N ASP A 282 6.03 -5.81 25.46
CA ASP A 282 6.67 -6.25 24.22
C ASP A 282 7.54 -5.15 23.58
N ALA A 283 8.27 -5.50 22.53
CA ALA A 283 9.19 -4.60 21.86
C ALA A 283 8.51 -3.55 20.95
N CYS A 284 7.23 -3.68 20.65
CA CYS A 284 6.50 -2.73 19.80
C CYS A 284 6.42 -1.35 20.47
N GLU A 285 6.51 -0.30 19.65
CA GLU A 285 6.39 1.09 20.13
C GLU A 285 5.00 1.66 19.85
N THR A 286 4.29 1.11 18.84
CA THR A 286 2.95 1.57 18.44
C THR A 286 1.86 0.91 19.28
N PRO A 287 0.67 1.54 19.42
CA PRO A 287 -0.45 0.97 20.14
C PRO A 287 -0.88 -0.39 19.57
N ASP A 288 -1.17 -1.35 20.44
CA ASP A 288 -1.83 -2.61 20.08
C ASP A 288 -3.35 -2.50 20.05
N LEU A 289 -3.90 -1.45 20.69
CA LEU A 289 -5.31 -1.07 20.61
C LEU A 289 -5.41 0.44 20.37
N LEU A 290 -6.18 0.86 19.36
CA LEU A 290 -6.45 2.26 19.10
C LEU A 290 -7.88 2.43 18.56
N GLN A 291 -8.60 3.35 19.15
CA GLN A 291 -9.92 3.80 18.72
C GLN A 291 -9.87 5.28 18.35
N THR A 292 -10.44 5.64 17.20
CA THR A 292 -10.46 7.02 16.74
C THR A 292 -11.84 7.37 16.20
N ILE A 293 -12.34 8.55 16.52
CA ILE A 293 -13.60 9.09 15.99
C ILE A 293 -13.28 10.35 15.18
N TYR A 294 -13.64 10.32 13.92
CA TYR A 294 -13.57 11.43 12.98
C TYR A 294 -14.98 12.02 12.83
N THR A 295 -15.17 13.29 13.15
CA THR A 295 -16.46 13.98 13.05
C THR A 295 -16.54 14.81 11.78
N PHE A 296 -17.56 14.60 10.98
CA PHE A 296 -17.96 15.40 9.83
C PHE A 296 -19.27 16.13 10.14
N ASP A 297 -19.77 16.95 9.21
CA ASP A 297 -20.99 17.75 9.44
C ASP A 297 -22.21 16.90 9.79
N ASP A 298 -22.42 15.79 9.07
CA ASP A 298 -23.63 14.99 9.14
C ASP A 298 -23.44 13.54 9.62
N PHE A 299 -22.19 13.11 9.82
CA PHE A 299 -21.88 11.73 10.18
C PHE A 299 -20.54 11.62 10.92
N THR A 300 -20.25 10.43 11.40
CA THR A 300 -18.94 10.10 11.99
C THR A 300 -18.30 8.92 11.27
N VAL A 301 -16.97 8.89 11.25
CA VAL A 301 -16.18 7.69 10.91
C VAL A 301 -15.47 7.23 12.17
N MET A 302 -15.59 5.95 12.50
CA MET A 302 -14.91 5.33 13.64
C MET A 302 -13.84 4.37 13.11
N TRP A 303 -12.61 4.54 13.57
CA TRP A 303 -11.57 3.54 13.41
C TRP A 303 -11.37 2.78 14.72
N ASP A 304 -11.29 1.46 14.63
CA ASP A 304 -11.07 0.59 15.77
C ASP A 304 -10.13 -0.55 15.38
N HIS A 305 -8.99 -0.67 16.08
CA HIS A 305 -8.11 -1.78 15.84
C HIS A 305 -7.64 -2.47 17.13
N ALA A 306 -7.39 -3.76 17.02
CA ALA A 306 -6.74 -4.55 18.05
C ALA A 306 -5.78 -5.56 17.43
N ILE A 307 -4.59 -5.70 18.03
CA ILE A 307 -3.60 -6.72 17.70
C ILE A 307 -3.79 -7.92 18.62
N GLY A 308 -3.64 -9.14 18.09
CA GLY A 308 -3.79 -10.39 18.86
C GLY A 308 -5.22 -10.85 19.06
N ILE A 309 -6.19 -10.21 18.42
CA ILE A 309 -7.62 -10.55 18.45
C ILE A 309 -8.13 -10.61 17.02
N ASP A 310 -8.93 -11.64 16.65
CA ASP A 310 -9.49 -11.82 15.31
C ASP A 310 -10.97 -11.41 15.19
N ASP A 311 -11.75 -11.48 16.26
CA ASP A 311 -13.18 -11.22 16.22
C ASP A 311 -13.49 -9.72 16.33
N GLY A 312 -13.70 -9.09 15.19
CA GLY A 312 -14.12 -7.69 15.07
C GLY A 312 -15.63 -7.52 14.85
N ALA A 313 -16.01 -6.37 14.36
CA ALA A 313 -17.42 -6.05 14.08
C ALA A 313 -17.97 -6.94 12.95
N TYR A 314 -19.27 -7.25 13.03
CA TYR A 314 -20.01 -8.04 12.02
C TYR A 314 -19.48 -9.47 11.83
N GLY A 315 -18.77 -10.05 12.82
CA GLY A 315 -18.16 -11.36 12.70
C GLY A 315 -16.98 -11.42 11.70
N ARG A 316 -16.35 -10.29 11.42
CA ARG A 316 -15.22 -10.15 10.50
C ARG A 316 -14.01 -9.59 11.24
N ASN A 317 -12.82 -9.97 10.84
CA ASN A 317 -11.60 -9.46 11.47
C ASN A 317 -11.18 -8.07 10.95
N HIS A 318 -11.69 -7.64 9.79
CA HIS A 318 -11.45 -6.30 9.24
C HIS A 318 -12.56 -5.90 8.30
N GLY A 319 -12.68 -4.63 8.03
CA GLY A 319 -13.62 -4.11 7.04
C GLY A 319 -14.23 -2.77 7.39
N LEU A 320 -15.32 -2.45 6.68
CA LEU A 320 -16.13 -1.25 6.90
C LEU A 320 -17.61 -1.63 7.00
N GLY A 321 -18.35 -0.89 7.85
CA GLY A 321 -19.80 -0.91 7.89
C GLY A 321 -20.35 0.49 7.67
N PHE A 322 -21.02 0.74 6.54
CA PHE A 322 -21.76 1.98 6.27
C PHE A 322 -23.16 1.85 6.87
N VAL A 323 -23.41 2.50 8.01
CA VAL A 323 -24.64 2.37 8.77
C VAL A 323 -25.64 3.46 8.36
N GLY A 324 -26.62 3.07 7.57
CA GLY A 324 -27.68 3.93 7.05
C GLY A 324 -29.04 3.64 7.66
N GLU A 325 -30.05 4.42 7.27
CA GLU A 325 -31.43 4.31 7.78
C GLU A 325 -32.14 3.02 7.35
N ASN A 326 -31.78 2.49 6.19
CA ASN A 326 -32.43 1.31 5.59
C ASN A 326 -31.61 0.02 5.79
N GLY A 327 -30.42 0.11 6.39
CA GLY A 327 -29.54 -1.02 6.61
C GLY A 327 -28.08 -0.62 6.71
N THR A 328 -27.24 -1.63 6.92
CA THR A 328 -25.79 -1.49 6.98
C THR A 328 -25.13 -2.25 5.84
N LEU A 329 -24.38 -1.56 4.96
CA LEU A 329 -23.51 -2.25 4.03
C LEU A 329 -22.20 -2.57 4.72
N VAL A 330 -21.84 -3.85 4.75
CA VAL A 330 -20.55 -4.34 5.29
C VAL A 330 -19.68 -4.82 4.15
N VAL A 331 -18.42 -4.39 4.10
CA VAL A 331 -17.45 -4.79 3.08
C VAL A 331 -16.10 -5.10 3.68
N ASP A 332 -15.47 -6.18 3.21
CA ASP A 332 -14.10 -6.56 3.50
C ASP A 332 -13.40 -7.13 2.24
N ARG A 333 -12.23 -7.74 2.40
CA ARG A 333 -11.48 -8.35 1.28
C ARG A 333 -12.13 -9.60 0.69
N SER A 334 -13.08 -10.21 1.39
CA SER A 334 -13.80 -11.42 0.92
C SER A 334 -15.07 -11.10 0.14
N GLY A 335 -15.63 -9.89 0.28
CA GLY A 335 -16.85 -9.45 -0.39
C GLY A 335 -17.65 -8.45 0.43
N TRP A 336 -18.88 -8.21 0.00
CA TRP A 336 -19.79 -7.29 0.67
C TRP A 336 -21.20 -7.84 0.76
N GLU A 337 -21.96 -7.32 1.73
CA GLU A 337 -23.37 -7.64 1.95
C GLU A 337 -24.10 -6.44 2.56
N VAL A 338 -25.43 -6.45 2.46
CA VAL A 338 -26.30 -5.50 3.18
C VAL A 338 -27.05 -6.23 4.27
N ILE A 339 -26.89 -5.78 5.50
CA ILE A 339 -27.67 -6.20 6.65
C ILE A 339 -28.87 -5.25 6.74
N PRO A 340 -30.12 -5.70 6.47
CA PRO A 340 -31.29 -4.84 6.53
C PRO A 340 -31.54 -4.30 7.93
N GLU A 341 -32.05 -3.05 8.03
CA GLU A 341 -32.55 -2.56 9.30
C GLU A 341 -33.82 -3.31 9.68
N LYS A 342 -33.96 -3.60 10.99
CA LYS A 342 -35.19 -4.24 11.48
C LYS A 342 -36.29 -3.19 11.49
N VAL A 343 -37.30 -3.38 10.66
CA VAL A 343 -38.54 -2.58 10.73
C VAL A 343 -39.21 -2.93 12.05
N SER A 344 -39.31 -1.98 12.98
CA SER A 344 -40.05 -2.10 14.25
C SER A 344 -41.55 -1.98 14.00
#